data_ab9ab2aeae159af6f9ed8c1aabf49ad4
#
_entry.id   ab9ab2aeae159af6f9ed8c1aabf49ad4
#
_cell.length_a   1.000
_cell.length_b   1.000
_cell.length_c   1.000
_cell.angle_alpha   90.00
_cell.angle_beta   90.00
_cell.angle_gamma   90.00
#
_symmetry.space_group_name_H-M   'P 1'
#
loop_
_entity.id
_entity.type
_entity.pdbx_description
1 polymer ?
#
loop_
_entity_poly.entity_id
_entity_poly.type
_entity_poly.pdbx_seq_one_letter_code
_entity_poly.pdbx_strand_id
1 'polypeptide(L)'
;MPKALIFHSALALGWAMAGLPCAAQDYPTRPITMMVAFAPGGFADGIARVLGAKLSERLGQNVVIENRGGAGGNITAAVIAKAAPDGHTLLVTTTGLAINATLSTDRGFSLDDLRPVAIPAWAPETLSVHPSSTVKTLTDLIRAAKDKPINYASPGVGTSGHIANAYLFKMLAKVEAVHVPFQGGAPALNAMLGGHVDALVGAIPGYAGQLTSGQLRGLAVASEKRLPDYPQIPTYAESGFPLIASTWVGVFAPHGVSDSVVNKLNDAINSVLNDPGAQSQFKTLQTQLRQSDAVDAAAFFQRDVAQWKTMITSIGLMNK
;
A
#
# COMPACT_ATOMS: atom_id res chain seq x y z
N MET A 1 -65.82 49.70 51.78
CA MET A 1 -64.74 48.79 51.92
C MET A 1 -64.41 48.25 50.53
N PRO A 2 -63.37 48.72 49.81
CA PRO A 2 -62.99 48.17 48.52
C PRO A 2 -61.88 47.13 48.63
N LYS A 3 -62.05 46.00 47.93
CA LYS A 3 -61.09 44.90 47.80
C LYS A 3 -60.01 45.29 46.82
N ALA A 4 -58.76 45.23 47.25
CA ALA A 4 -57.56 45.38 46.37
C ALA A 4 -57.36 44.18 45.49
N LEU A 5 -57.26 44.36 44.15
CA LEU A 5 -56.82 43.37 43.16
C LEU A 5 -55.27 43.44 43.05
N ILE A 6 -54.62 42.39 43.41
CA ILE A 6 -53.15 42.23 43.19
C ILE A 6 -52.93 41.61 41.81
N PHE A 7 -52.37 42.38 40.86
CA PHE A 7 -51.93 41.93 39.58
C PHE A 7 -50.54 41.29 39.73
N HIS A 8 -50.43 39.96 39.47
CA HIS A 8 -49.14 39.26 39.33
C HIS A 8 -48.67 39.31 37.86
N SER A 9 -47.70 40.17 37.59
CA SER A 9 -46.98 40.14 36.29
C SER A 9 -45.97 39.03 36.28
N ALA A 10 -46.28 37.96 35.60
CA ALA A 10 -45.32 36.86 35.31
C ALA A 10 -44.32 37.32 34.23
N LEU A 11 -43.09 37.58 34.63
CA LEU A 11 -41.97 37.90 33.74
C LEU A 11 -41.46 36.61 33.11
N ALA A 12 -41.87 36.33 31.87
CA ALA A 12 -41.36 35.21 31.08
C ALA A 12 -39.92 35.53 30.59
N LEU A 13 -38.92 35.01 31.30
CA LEU A 13 -37.51 35.06 30.89
C LEU A 13 -37.29 34.01 29.81
N GLY A 14 -37.39 34.36 28.51
CA GLY A 14 -37.05 33.54 27.38
C GLY A 14 -35.53 33.32 27.34
N TRP A 15 -35.07 32.12 27.67
CA TRP A 15 -33.72 31.68 27.38
C TRP A 15 -33.56 31.51 25.85
N ALA A 16 -32.98 32.51 25.22
CA ALA A 16 -32.41 32.35 23.89
C ALA A 16 -31.16 31.47 24.02
N MET A 17 -31.31 30.18 23.82
CA MET A 17 -30.15 29.29 23.54
C MET A 17 -29.56 29.74 22.19
N ALA A 18 -28.64 30.71 22.25
CA ALA A 18 -27.74 30.96 21.13
C ALA A 18 -26.93 29.69 20.92
N GLY A 19 -27.31 28.91 19.90
CA GLY A 19 -26.48 27.80 19.42
C GLY A 19 -25.11 28.37 19.04
N LEU A 20 -24.14 28.15 19.91
CA LEU A 20 -22.73 28.42 19.57
C LEU A 20 -22.46 27.67 18.29
N PRO A 21 -21.96 28.33 17.21
CA PRO A 21 -21.47 27.58 16.05
C PRO A 21 -20.39 26.63 16.58
N CYS A 22 -20.63 25.34 16.44
CA CYS A 22 -19.58 24.34 16.62
C CYS A 22 -18.51 24.67 15.56
N ALA A 23 -17.51 25.47 15.98
CA ALA A 23 -16.36 25.74 15.15
C ALA A 23 -15.78 24.34 14.81
N ALA A 24 -15.88 23.93 13.55
CA ALA A 24 -15.23 22.72 13.08
C ALA A 24 -13.77 22.84 13.52
N GLN A 25 -13.35 21.96 14.45
CA GLN A 25 -11.97 21.99 14.94
C GLN A 25 -11.06 21.90 13.73
N ASP A 26 -10.14 22.87 13.59
CA ASP A 26 -9.19 22.89 12.48
C ASP A 26 -8.32 21.64 12.52
N TYR A 27 -8.73 20.61 11.77
CA TYR A 27 -7.94 19.41 11.60
C TYR A 27 -6.65 19.72 10.81
N PRO A 28 -5.49 19.15 11.16
CA PRO A 28 -5.17 18.33 12.34
C PRO A 28 -4.86 19.20 13.58
N THR A 29 -5.33 18.79 14.76
CA THR A 29 -5.09 19.48 16.05
C THR A 29 -3.93 18.88 16.85
N ARG A 30 -3.41 17.74 16.43
CA ARG A 30 -2.32 16.99 17.06
C ARG A 30 -1.56 16.19 16.01
N PRO A 31 -0.40 15.60 16.33
CA PRO A 31 0.36 14.77 15.39
C PRO A 31 -0.47 13.67 14.74
N ILE A 32 -0.19 13.40 13.46
CA ILE A 32 -0.77 12.32 12.68
C ILE A 32 0.21 11.15 12.69
N THR A 33 -0.25 9.94 12.97
CA THR A 33 0.53 8.71 12.84
C THR A 33 0.15 8.00 11.54
N MET A 34 1.11 7.80 10.64
CA MET A 34 0.98 6.94 9.46
C MET A 34 1.61 5.58 9.77
N MET A 35 0.77 4.58 10.04
CA MET A 35 1.21 3.21 10.30
C MET A 35 1.43 2.48 8.98
N VAL A 36 2.68 2.16 8.70
CA VAL A 36 3.11 1.41 7.50
C VAL A 36 3.02 -0.09 7.79
N ALA A 37 2.25 -0.80 6.97
CA ALA A 37 1.94 -2.23 7.15
C ALA A 37 3.11 -3.18 6.81
N PHE A 38 4.33 -2.67 6.67
CA PHE A 38 5.54 -3.40 6.27
C PHE A 38 6.77 -2.90 7.04
N ALA A 39 7.84 -3.72 7.04
CA ALA A 39 9.12 -3.35 7.64
C ALA A 39 9.72 -2.08 6.97
N PRO A 40 10.56 -1.32 7.71
CA PRO A 40 11.28 -0.17 7.16
C PRO A 40 12.13 -0.52 5.95
N GLY A 41 12.36 0.46 5.07
CA GLY A 41 13.25 0.37 3.90
C GLY A 41 12.63 -0.28 2.66
N GLY A 42 11.35 -0.71 2.71
CA GLY A 42 10.61 -1.20 1.53
C GLY A 42 9.86 -0.10 0.79
N PHE A 43 9.16 -0.47 -0.29
CA PHE A 43 8.43 0.46 -1.15
C PHE A 43 7.41 1.33 -0.40
N ALA A 44 6.55 0.69 0.42
CA ALA A 44 5.53 1.43 1.19
C ALA A 44 6.16 2.42 2.19
N ASP A 45 7.26 2.02 2.85
CA ASP A 45 7.98 2.86 3.80
C ASP A 45 8.62 4.07 3.11
N GLY A 46 9.26 3.86 1.95
CA GLY A 46 9.85 4.95 1.17
C GLY A 46 8.81 6.01 0.78
N ILE A 47 7.66 5.58 0.27
CA ILE A 47 6.54 6.49 -0.08
C ILE A 47 6.00 7.20 1.17
N ALA A 48 5.79 6.46 2.27
CA ALA A 48 5.27 7.04 3.51
C ALA A 48 6.19 8.11 4.08
N ARG A 49 7.52 7.94 4.03
CA ARG A 49 8.49 8.93 4.52
C ARG A 49 8.51 10.20 3.69
N VAL A 50 8.45 10.09 2.36
CA VAL A 50 8.36 11.26 1.49
C VAL A 50 7.06 12.02 1.74
N LEU A 51 5.93 11.31 1.79
CA LEU A 51 4.63 11.92 2.11
C LEU A 51 4.64 12.54 3.51
N GLY A 52 5.09 11.82 4.54
CA GLY A 52 5.06 12.26 5.93
C GLY A 52 5.85 13.53 6.17
N ALA A 53 7.05 13.64 5.62
CA ALA A 53 7.87 14.84 5.71
C ALA A 53 7.15 16.06 5.11
N LYS A 54 6.62 15.93 3.90
CA LYS A 54 5.94 17.01 3.20
C LYS A 54 4.55 17.34 3.77
N LEU A 55 3.82 16.34 4.25
CA LEU A 55 2.55 16.55 4.93
C LEU A 55 2.74 17.29 6.26
N SER A 56 3.83 17.03 6.99
CA SER A 56 4.16 17.78 8.23
C SER A 56 4.30 19.27 7.94
N GLU A 57 5.02 19.63 6.86
CA GLU A 57 5.18 21.02 6.43
C GLU A 57 3.84 21.68 6.06
N ARG A 58 2.97 20.95 5.33
CA ARG A 58 1.71 21.49 4.79
C ARG A 58 0.58 21.58 5.82
N LEU A 59 0.51 20.61 6.72
CA LEU A 59 -0.57 20.52 7.71
C LEU A 59 -0.23 21.24 9.02
N GLY A 60 1.01 21.68 9.21
CA GLY A 60 1.46 22.37 10.44
C GLY A 60 1.48 21.46 11.66
N GLN A 61 1.43 20.13 11.46
CA GLN A 61 1.49 19.13 12.52
C GLN A 61 2.46 18.01 12.14
N ASN A 62 3.14 17.45 13.11
CA ASN A 62 4.05 16.34 12.86
C ASN A 62 3.32 15.13 12.30
N VAL A 63 3.88 14.54 11.24
CA VAL A 63 3.45 13.24 10.69
C VAL A 63 4.51 12.21 11.03
N VAL A 64 4.15 11.30 11.94
CA VAL A 64 5.04 10.24 12.45
C VAL A 64 4.84 8.98 11.62
N ILE A 65 5.94 8.35 11.19
CA ILE A 65 5.90 7.09 10.45
C ILE A 65 6.23 5.95 11.41
N GLU A 66 5.29 5.03 11.57
CA GLU A 66 5.46 3.81 12.38
C GLU A 66 5.35 2.56 11.50
N ASN A 67 6.33 1.68 11.56
CA ASN A 67 6.33 0.44 10.79
C ASN A 67 5.86 -0.74 11.64
N ARG A 68 4.85 -1.47 11.14
CA ARG A 68 4.33 -2.68 11.77
C ARG A 68 3.98 -3.72 10.71
N GLY A 69 4.94 -4.57 10.36
CA GLY A 69 4.73 -5.63 9.37
C GLY A 69 3.97 -6.83 9.91
N GLY A 70 3.47 -7.66 9.01
CA GLY A 70 2.92 -8.98 9.30
C GLY A 70 1.66 -9.32 8.50
N ALA A 71 1.49 -10.60 8.18
CA ALA A 71 0.36 -11.15 7.42
C ALA A 71 -0.02 -10.36 6.14
N GLY A 72 1.01 -9.96 5.35
CA GLY A 72 0.77 -9.17 4.13
C GLY A 72 0.14 -7.79 4.35
N GLY A 73 0.26 -7.26 5.58
CA GLY A 73 -0.31 -5.97 5.98
C GLY A 73 -1.59 -6.06 6.81
N ASN A 74 -2.20 -7.24 6.93
CA ASN A 74 -3.48 -7.41 7.66
C ASN A 74 -3.38 -7.04 9.13
N ILE A 75 -2.24 -7.30 9.80
CA ILE A 75 -2.07 -6.95 11.22
C ILE A 75 -2.26 -5.46 11.45
N THR A 76 -1.62 -4.63 10.66
CA THR A 76 -1.74 -3.17 10.78
C THR A 76 -3.11 -2.68 10.33
N ALA A 77 -3.66 -3.24 9.26
CA ALA A 77 -5.00 -2.90 8.80
C ALA A 77 -6.07 -3.17 9.88
N ALA A 78 -5.96 -4.31 10.62
CA ALA A 78 -6.86 -4.63 11.72
C ALA A 78 -6.73 -3.65 12.92
N VAL A 79 -5.55 -3.08 13.14
CA VAL A 79 -5.35 -2.04 14.17
C VAL A 79 -6.02 -0.73 13.75
N ILE A 80 -5.83 -0.32 12.48
CA ILE A 80 -6.42 0.93 11.96
C ILE A 80 -7.94 0.82 11.87
N ALA A 81 -8.49 -0.31 11.48
CA ALA A 81 -9.94 -0.55 11.45
C ALA A 81 -10.64 -0.30 12.80
N LYS A 82 -9.89 -0.40 13.90
CA LYS A 82 -10.37 -0.19 15.27
C LYS A 82 -9.90 1.13 15.89
N ALA A 83 -9.15 1.94 15.15
CA ALA A 83 -8.65 3.21 15.64
C ALA A 83 -9.76 4.28 15.68
N ALA A 84 -9.54 5.35 16.46
CA ALA A 84 -10.46 6.48 16.53
C ALA A 84 -10.65 7.11 15.12
N PRO A 85 -11.90 7.37 14.69
CA PRO A 85 -12.18 7.88 13.36
C PRO A 85 -12.03 9.42 13.30
N ASP A 86 -10.91 9.93 13.76
CA ASP A 86 -10.59 11.36 13.83
C ASP A 86 -9.53 11.83 12.82
N GLY A 87 -9.03 10.92 11.98
CA GLY A 87 -8.05 11.20 10.95
C GLY A 87 -6.59 11.28 11.43
N HIS A 88 -6.30 11.11 12.73
CA HIS A 88 -4.93 11.22 13.26
C HIS A 88 -4.16 9.89 13.26
N THR A 89 -4.81 8.78 12.89
CA THR A 89 -4.15 7.49 12.71
C THR A 89 -4.54 6.92 11.35
N LEU A 90 -3.55 6.76 10.46
CA LEU A 90 -3.75 6.37 9.08
C LEU A 90 -2.97 5.08 8.78
N LEU A 91 -3.52 4.26 7.91
CA LEU A 91 -2.84 3.09 7.36
C LEU A 91 -2.10 3.48 6.08
N VAL A 92 -0.84 3.08 5.96
CA VAL A 92 -0.14 3.02 4.68
C VAL A 92 0.10 1.55 4.33
N THR A 93 -0.50 1.12 3.24
CA THR A 93 -0.44 -0.28 2.81
C THR A 93 -0.29 -0.40 1.29
N THR A 94 -0.29 -1.63 0.80
CA THR A 94 -0.12 -1.92 -0.63
C THR A 94 -1.30 -2.70 -1.18
N THR A 95 -1.23 -3.06 -2.46
CA THR A 95 -2.15 -3.99 -3.16
C THR A 95 -2.45 -5.26 -2.35
N GLY A 96 -1.60 -5.63 -1.39
CA GLY A 96 -1.86 -6.74 -0.47
C GLY A 96 -3.20 -6.61 0.27
N LEU A 97 -3.68 -5.39 0.56
CA LEU A 97 -4.99 -5.17 1.17
C LEU A 97 -6.13 -5.68 0.25
N ALA A 98 -6.06 -5.39 -1.04
CA ALA A 98 -7.05 -5.85 -2.04
C ALA A 98 -6.95 -7.37 -2.27
N ILE A 99 -5.75 -7.91 -2.33
CA ILE A 99 -5.48 -9.35 -2.51
C ILE A 99 -6.03 -10.14 -1.32
N ASN A 100 -5.72 -9.72 -0.11
CA ASN A 100 -6.12 -10.39 1.11
C ASN A 100 -7.62 -10.31 1.38
N ALA A 101 -8.35 -9.46 0.67
CA ALA A 101 -9.82 -9.48 0.64
C ALA A 101 -10.38 -10.85 0.24
N THR A 102 -9.68 -11.55 -0.66
CA THR A 102 -10.07 -12.87 -1.15
C THR A 102 -9.22 -13.99 -0.54
N LEU A 103 -7.92 -13.75 -0.36
CA LEU A 103 -6.96 -14.76 0.08
C LEU A 103 -7.14 -15.15 1.55
N SER A 104 -7.55 -14.23 2.42
CA SER A 104 -7.67 -14.45 3.86
C SER A 104 -9.10 -14.22 4.33
N THR A 105 -9.74 -15.26 4.86
CA THR A 105 -11.10 -15.18 5.44
C THR A 105 -11.10 -14.64 6.86
N ASP A 106 -10.01 -14.86 7.62
CA ASP A 106 -9.82 -14.35 8.98
C ASP A 106 -8.77 -13.24 9.00
N ARG A 107 -9.17 -12.03 8.65
CA ARG A 107 -8.32 -10.83 8.66
C ARG A 107 -8.38 -10.04 9.96
N GLY A 108 -9.39 -10.34 10.80
CA GLY A 108 -9.69 -9.55 12.00
C GLY A 108 -10.32 -8.19 11.73
N PHE A 109 -10.70 -7.88 10.47
CA PHE A 109 -11.41 -6.66 10.05
C PHE A 109 -12.16 -6.88 8.73
N SER A 110 -13.15 -6.01 8.44
CA SER A 110 -13.78 -5.88 7.13
C SER A 110 -13.07 -4.80 6.29
N LEU A 111 -13.12 -4.93 4.95
CA LEU A 111 -12.64 -3.83 4.10
C LEU A 111 -13.45 -2.55 4.31
N ASP A 112 -14.73 -2.69 4.66
CA ASP A 112 -15.63 -1.57 4.94
C ASP A 112 -15.26 -0.82 6.24
N ASP A 113 -14.43 -1.41 7.10
CA ASP A 113 -13.88 -0.73 8.29
C ASP A 113 -12.77 0.29 7.92
N LEU A 114 -12.35 0.30 6.66
CA LEU A 114 -11.28 1.16 6.16
C LEU A 114 -11.80 2.05 5.02
N ARG A 115 -11.46 3.32 5.07
CA ARG A 115 -11.81 4.31 4.08
C ARG A 115 -10.59 4.72 3.27
N PRO A 116 -10.56 4.52 1.94
CA PRO A 116 -9.48 5.02 1.09
C PRO A 116 -9.40 6.55 1.15
N VAL A 117 -8.20 7.07 1.36
CA VAL A 117 -7.90 8.52 1.31
C VAL A 117 -7.23 8.87 0.00
N ALA A 118 -6.18 8.13 -0.37
CA ALA A 118 -5.45 8.30 -1.64
C ALA A 118 -4.71 7.03 -2.02
N ILE A 119 -4.44 6.86 -3.33
CA ILE A 119 -3.52 5.85 -3.86
C ILE A 119 -2.46 6.59 -4.69
N PRO A 120 -1.47 7.21 -4.00
CA PRO A 120 -0.58 8.20 -4.61
C PRO A 120 0.50 7.61 -5.50
N ALA A 121 0.81 6.32 -5.37
CA ALA A 121 1.97 5.72 -6.04
C ALA A 121 1.70 4.28 -6.46
N TRP A 122 2.31 3.87 -7.57
CA TRP A 122 2.31 2.49 -8.04
C TRP A 122 3.61 2.13 -8.78
N ALA A 123 3.93 0.84 -8.84
CA ALA A 123 5.10 0.34 -9.55
C ALA A 123 4.87 -1.10 -10.03
N PRO A 124 5.50 -1.51 -11.15
CA PRO A 124 5.46 -2.89 -11.60
C PRO A 124 6.26 -3.80 -10.66
N GLU A 125 5.86 -5.07 -10.63
CA GLU A 125 6.61 -6.13 -9.96
C GLU A 125 7.82 -6.55 -10.79
N THR A 126 8.87 -7.01 -10.11
CA THR A 126 10.05 -7.60 -10.74
C THR A 126 10.37 -8.94 -10.12
N LEU A 127 11.02 -9.79 -10.89
CA LEU A 127 11.69 -11.01 -10.44
C LEU A 127 13.19 -10.87 -10.67
N SER A 128 13.96 -11.08 -9.62
CA SER A 128 15.41 -10.89 -9.61
C SER A 128 16.12 -12.06 -8.95
N VAL A 129 17.40 -12.22 -9.25
CA VAL A 129 18.29 -13.20 -8.63
C VAL A 129 19.59 -12.56 -8.15
N HIS A 130 20.34 -13.26 -7.31
CA HIS A 130 21.68 -12.81 -6.90
C HIS A 130 22.60 -12.74 -8.13
N PRO A 131 23.51 -11.76 -8.25
CA PRO A 131 24.37 -11.59 -9.43
C PRO A 131 25.32 -12.76 -9.67
N SER A 132 25.73 -13.50 -8.63
CA SER A 132 26.56 -14.70 -8.74
C SER A 132 25.79 -15.95 -9.24
N SER A 133 24.47 -15.87 -9.33
CA SER A 133 23.66 -16.98 -9.86
C SER A 133 24.05 -17.35 -11.29
N THR A 134 24.07 -18.64 -11.59
CA THR A 134 24.25 -19.17 -12.96
C THR A 134 23.03 -18.83 -13.84
N VAL A 135 21.87 -18.57 -13.24
CA VAL A 135 20.64 -18.15 -13.92
C VAL A 135 20.82 -16.72 -14.46
N LYS A 136 20.65 -16.56 -15.77
CA LYS A 136 20.83 -15.26 -16.48
C LYS A 136 19.52 -14.69 -17.00
N THR A 137 18.53 -15.53 -17.25
CA THR A 137 17.22 -15.17 -17.81
C THR A 137 16.09 -15.82 -17.04
N LEU A 138 14.86 -15.34 -17.21
CA LEU A 138 13.67 -15.97 -16.64
C LEU A 138 13.53 -17.41 -17.16
N THR A 139 13.83 -17.65 -18.43
CA THR A 139 13.80 -19.00 -19.03
C THR A 139 14.79 -19.95 -18.34
N ASP A 140 15.97 -19.46 -17.96
CA ASP A 140 16.95 -20.28 -17.22
C ASP A 140 16.42 -20.64 -15.83
N LEU A 141 15.77 -19.67 -15.13
CA LEU A 141 15.15 -19.92 -13.83
C LEU A 141 14.07 -20.99 -13.92
N ILE A 142 13.20 -20.88 -14.93
CA ILE A 142 12.12 -21.86 -15.16
C ILE A 142 12.71 -23.23 -15.53
N ARG A 143 13.80 -23.29 -16.29
CA ARG A 143 14.49 -24.53 -16.59
C ARG A 143 15.06 -25.16 -15.33
N ALA A 144 15.77 -24.41 -14.50
CA ALA A 144 16.28 -24.88 -13.22
C ALA A 144 15.18 -25.40 -12.30
N ALA A 145 14.02 -24.71 -12.28
CA ALA A 145 12.86 -25.13 -11.48
C ALA A 145 12.20 -26.44 -11.95
N LYS A 146 12.46 -26.90 -13.19
CA LYS A 146 12.00 -28.21 -13.64
C LYS A 146 12.83 -29.35 -13.05
N ASP A 147 14.11 -29.11 -12.80
CA ASP A 147 15.03 -30.10 -12.24
C ASP A 147 14.94 -30.15 -10.71
N LYS A 148 14.75 -29.00 -10.06
CA LYS A 148 14.67 -28.89 -8.61
C LYS A 148 13.79 -27.70 -8.23
N PRO A 149 12.85 -27.83 -7.25
CA PRO A 149 12.08 -26.72 -6.72
C PRO A 149 12.96 -25.55 -6.30
N ILE A 150 12.58 -24.34 -6.68
CA ILE A 150 13.27 -23.10 -6.29
C ILE A 150 12.55 -22.43 -5.11
N ASN A 151 13.30 -21.73 -4.27
CA ASN A 151 12.78 -20.89 -3.21
C ASN A 151 12.72 -19.43 -3.68
N TYR A 152 11.55 -18.78 -3.62
CA TYR A 152 11.44 -17.37 -3.94
C TYR A 152 10.95 -16.55 -2.76
N ALA A 153 11.66 -15.46 -2.47
CA ALA A 153 11.30 -14.50 -1.42
C ALA A 153 10.29 -13.48 -1.93
N SER A 154 9.37 -13.08 -1.08
CA SER A 154 8.48 -11.94 -1.32
C SER A 154 8.33 -11.07 -0.07
N PRO A 155 7.78 -9.84 -0.19
CA PRO A 155 7.46 -8.99 0.97
C PRO A 155 6.39 -9.55 1.91
N GLY A 156 5.75 -10.69 1.58
CA GLY A 156 4.79 -11.36 2.45
C GLY A 156 3.73 -12.15 1.70
N VAL A 157 3.01 -12.97 2.45
CA VAL A 157 1.83 -13.69 1.95
C VAL A 157 0.77 -12.68 1.51
N GLY A 158 0.16 -12.89 0.34
CA GLY A 158 -0.88 -12.00 -0.18
C GLY A 158 -0.37 -10.65 -0.71
N THR A 159 0.94 -10.51 -0.97
CA THR A 159 1.46 -9.37 -1.74
C THR A 159 1.32 -9.64 -3.24
N SER A 160 1.29 -8.58 -4.06
CA SER A 160 1.21 -8.69 -5.53
C SER A 160 2.36 -9.54 -6.10
N GLY A 161 3.59 -9.33 -5.62
CA GLY A 161 4.74 -10.15 -6.01
C GLY A 161 4.56 -11.63 -5.70
N HIS A 162 3.99 -11.98 -4.52
CA HIS A 162 3.66 -13.37 -4.20
C HIS A 162 2.66 -13.96 -5.19
N ILE A 163 1.47 -13.33 -5.33
CA ILE A 163 0.37 -13.89 -6.13
C ILE A 163 0.73 -13.95 -7.61
N ALA A 164 1.35 -12.90 -8.15
CA ALA A 164 1.75 -12.87 -9.55
C ALA A 164 2.77 -13.98 -9.88
N ASN A 165 3.77 -14.21 -9.01
CA ASN A 165 4.75 -15.25 -9.25
C ASN A 165 4.25 -16.65 -8.90
N ALA A 166 3.33 -16.82 -7.95
CA ALA A 166 2.61 -18.07 -7.78
C ALA A 166 1.81 -18.44 -9.05
N TYR A 167 1.18 -17.45 -9.70
CA TYR A 167 0.54 -17.64 -10.99
C TYR A 167 1.54 -18.01 -12.09
N LEU A 168 2.68 -17.29 -12.17
CA LEU A 168 3.75 -17.63 -13.10
C LEU A 168 4.18 -19.10 -12.97
N PHE A 169 4.61 -19.51 -11.78
CA PHE A 169 5.20 -20.82 -11.58
C PHE A 169 4.16 -21.93 -11.74
N LYS A 170 2.98 -21.77 -11.12
CA LYS A 170 1.94 -22.81 -11.12
C LYS A 170 1.19 -22.93 -12.45
N MET A 171 0.79 -21.79 -13.04
CA MET A 171 -0.13 -21.79 -14.18
C MET A 171 0.58 -21.64 -15.52
N LEU A 172 1.52 -20.69 -15.62
CA LEU A 172 2.16 -20.38 -16.89
C LEU A 172 3.35 -21.29 -17.17
N ALA A 173 4.23 -21.46 -16.20
CA ALA A 173 5.46 -22.25 -16.35
C ALA A 173 5.30 -23.73 -15.98
N LYS A 174 4.29 -24.07 -15.14
CA LYS A 174 4.00 -25.41 -14.63
C LYS A 174 5.23 -26.06 -13.98
N VAL A 175 5.85 -25.32 -13.06
CA VAL A 175 7.01 -25.75 -12.27
C VAL A 175 6.73 -25.58 -10.78
N GLU A 176 7.50 -26.32 -9.97
CA GLU A 176 7.41 -26.19 -8.52
C GLU A 176 8.30 -25.05 -8.01
N ALA A 177 7.74 -24.18 -7.19
CA ALA A 177 8.44 -23.11 -6.50
C ALA A 177 7.86 -22.93 -5.10
N VAL A 178 8.76 -22.82 -4.11
CA VAL A 178 8.39 -22.66 -2.70
C VAL A 178 8.44 -21.19 -2.35
N HIS A 179 7.31 -20.66 -1.90
CA HIS A 179 7.22 -19.28 -1.43
C HIS A 179 7.81 -19.11 -0.03
N VAL A 180 8.75 -18.19 0.12
CA VAL A 180 9.37 -17.80 1.40
C VAL A 180 8.93 -16.36 1.74
N PRO A 181 7.90 -16.18 2.60
CA PRO A 181 7.38 -14.85 2.92
C PRO A 181 8.24 -14.13 3.96
N PHE A 182 8.43 -12.83 3.77
CA PHE A 182 9.06 -11.92 4.72
C PHE A 182 8.09 -10.82 5.18
N GLN A 183 8.48 -10.01 6.18
CA GLN A 183 7.63 -8.92 6.69
C GLN A 183 7.84 -7.60 5.94
N GLY A 184 8.20 -7.66 4.66
CA GLY A 184 8.44 -6.50 3.81
C GLY A 184 9.58 -6.71 2.82
N GLY A 185 9.76 -5.75 1.91
CA GLY A 185 10.76 -5.85 0.83
C GLY A 185 12.20 -5.87 1.33
N ALA A 186 12.55 -5.09 2.34
CA ALA A 186 13.93 -5.02 2.83
C ALA A 186 14.42 -6.33 3.48
N PRO A 187 13.66 -7.01 4.36
CA PRO A 187 14.05 -8.35 4.84
C PRO A 187 14.15 -9.39 3.73
N ALA A 188 13.25 -9.36 2.74
CA ALA A 188 13.31 -10.26 1.58
C ALA A 188 14.57 -10.01 0.74
N LEU A 189 14.93 -8.74 0.52
CA LEU A 189 16.17 -8.33 -0.16
C LEU A 189 17.41 -8.84 0.59
N ASN A 190 17.46 -8.69 1.90
CA ASN A 190 18.59 -9.16 2.71
C ASN A 190 18.76 -10.69 2.60
N ALA A 191 17.67 -11.43 2.57
CA ALA A 191 17.70 -12.87 2.37
C ALA A 191 18.25 -13.25 0.97
N MET A 192 17.90 -12.49 -0.07
CA MET A 192 18.44 -12.66 -1.42
C MET A 192 19.94 -12.35 -1.48
N LEU A 193 20.36 -11.22 -0.91
CA LEU A 193 21.77 -10.80 -0.90
C LEU A 193 22.64 -11.76 -0.07
N GLY A 194 22.05 -12.39 0.96
CA GLY A 194 22.69 -13.44 1.75
C GLY A 194 22.70 -14.80 1.10
N GLY A 195 22.11 -14.99 -0.09
CA GLY A 195 22.06 -16.28 -0.79
C GLY A 195 21.13 -17.31 -0.15
N HIS A 196 20.16 -16.88 0.67
CA HIS A 196 19.23 -17.77 1.38
C HIS A 196 18.01 -18.19 0.54
N VAL A 197 17.80 -17.57 -0.61
CA VAL A 197 16.73 -17.86 -1.57
C VAL A 197 17.25 -17.78 -2.99
N ASP A 198 16.58 -18.48 -3.92
CA ASP A 198 16.99 -18.55 -5.32
C ASP A 198 16.51 -17.35 -6.14
N ALA A 199 15.36 -16.80 -5.78
CA ALA A 199 14.76 -15.64 -6.45
C ALA A 199 14.13 -14.67 -5.45
N LEU A 200 14.01 -13.40 -5.85
CA LEU A 200 13.35 -12.33 -5.12
C LEU A 200 12.29 -11.72 -6.01
N VAL A 201 11.07 -11.57 -5.50
CA VAL A 201 9.97 -10.89 -6.18
C VAL A 201 9.47 -9.70 -5.37
N GLY A 202 9.07 -8.65 -6.07
CA GLY A 202 8.50 -7.46 -5.44
C GLY A 202 8.63 -6.22 -6.32
N ALA A 203 8.10 -5.10 -5.85
CA ALA A 203 8.08 -3.86 -6.59
C ALA A 203 9.48 -3.28 -6.82
N ILE A 204 9.76 -2.81 -8.02
CA ILE A 204 11.05 -2.20 -8.41
C ILE A 204 11.55 -1.15 -7.43
N PRO A 205 10.72 -0.19 -6.94
CA PRO A 205 11.20 0.85 -6.02
C PRO A 205 11.87 0.32 -4.75
N GLY A 206 11.45 -0.84 -4.27
CA GLY A 206 12.07 -1.48 -3.10
C GLY A 206 13.48 -2.03 -3.35
N TYR A 207 13.89 -2.14 -4.62
CA TYR A 207 15.15 -2.80 -5.04
C TYR A 207 15.95 -1.97 -6.05
N ALA A 208 15.51 -0.75 -6.33
CA ALA A 208 16.05 0.12 -7.37
C ALA A 208 17.57 0.30 -7.27
N GLY A 209 18.07 0.58 -6.06
CA GLY A 209 19.50 0.75 -5.81
C GLY A 209 20.32 -0.50 -6.13
N GLN A 210 19.83 -1.68 -5.76
CA GLN A 210 20.51 -2.95 -5.98
C GLN A 210 20.46 -3.39 -7.44
N LEU A 211 19.37 -3.09 -8.14
CA LEU A 211 19.27 -3.32 -9.58
C LEU A 211 20.22 -2.42 -10.36
N THR A 212 20.31 -1.14 -9.99
CA THR A 212 21.21 -0.16 -10.62
C THR A 212 22.68 -0.44 -10.34
N SER A 213 23.03 -0.83 -9.09
CA SER A 213 24.41 -1.14 -8.70
C SER A 213 24.86 -2.54 -9.14
N GLY A 214 23.97 -3.36 -9.72
CA GLY A 214 24.29 -4.75 -10.10
C GLY A 214 24.35 -5.73 -8.94
N GLN A 215 23.95 -5.35 -7.74
CA GLN A 215 23.81 -6.25 -6.59
C GLN A 215 22.60 -7.19 -6.71
N LEU A 216 21.70 -6.90 -7.64
CA LEU A 216 20.65 -7.79 -8.11
C LEU A 216 20.68 -7.86 -9.62
N ARG A 217 20.38 -9.02 -10.17
CA ARG A 217 20.07 -9.20 -11.59
C ARG A 217 18.58 -9.35 -11.76
N GLY A 218 17.93 -8.33 -12.39
CA GLY A 218 16.54 -8.44 -12.81
C GLY A 218 16.41 -9.43 -13.97
N LEU A 219 15.51 -10.39 -13.85
CA LEU A 219 15.21 -11.36 -14.89
C LEU A 219 13.98 -10.99 -15.71
N ALA A 220 12.99 -10.35 -15.08
CA ALA A 220 11.79 -9.87 -15.75
C ALA A 220 11.09 -8.78 -14.97
N VAL A 221 10.36 -7.90 -15.67
CA VAL A 221 9.46 -6.88 -15.12
C VAL A 221 8.04 -7.12 -15.60
N ALA A 222 7.07 -7.01 -14.68
CA ALA A 222 5.66 -7.31 -14.93
C ALA A 222 4.89 -6.11 -15.50
N SER A 223 5.40 -5.50 -16.57
CA SER A 223 4.81 -4.38 -17.29
C SER A 223 4.61 -4.71 -18.76
N GLU A 224 3.77 -3.92 -19.46
CA GLU A 224 3.54 -4.08 -20.91
C GLU A 224 4.79 -3.84 -21.75
N LYS A 225 5.65 -2.92 -21.31
CA LYS A 225 6.90 -2.53 -21.98
C LYS A 225 8.02 -2.51 -20.95
N ARG A 226 9.27 -2.63 -21.43
CA ARG A 226 10.45 -2.44 -20.59
C ARG A 226 10.42 -1.05 -19.95
N LEU A 227 10.95 -0.97 -18.76
CA LEU A 227 11.06 0.31 -18.07
C LEU A 227 12.22 1.14 -18.64
N PRO A 228 12.05 2.45 -18.88
CA PRO A 228 13.10 3.30 -19.41
C PRO A 228 14.40 3.28 -18.58
N ASP A 229 14.28 3.19 -17.25
CA ASP A 229 15.42 3.16 -16.34
C ASP A 229 16.10 1.77 -16.25
N TYR A 230 15.46 0.73 -16.81
CA TYR A 230 15.94 -0.66 -16.82
C TYR A 230 15.73 -1.33 -18.18
N PRO A 231 16.26 -0.73 -19.28
CA PRO A 231 16.04 -1.26 -20.63
C PRO A 231 16.62 -2.66 -20.85
N GLN A 232 17.57 -3.07 -19.99
CA GLN A 232 18.18 -4.40 -20.01
C GLN A 232 17.28 -5.48 -19.41
N ILE A 233 16.28 -5.14 -18.59
CA ILE A 233 15.37 -6.11 -17.98
C ILE A 233 14.19 -6.33 -18.92
N PRO A 234 14.01 -7.54 -19.49
CA PRO A 234 12.87 -7.83 -20.36
C PRO A 234 11.56 -7.84 -19.57
N THR A 235 10.46 -7.72 -20.26
CA THR A 235 9.15 -8.00 -19.67
C THR A 235 8.96 -9.51 -19.52
N TYR A 236 8.01 -9.92 -18.68
CA TYR A 236 7.61 -11.34 -18.62
C TYR A 236 7.10 -11.82 -19.97
N ALA A 237 6.35 -10.98 -20.71
CA ALA A 237 5.83 -11.30 -22.03
C ALA A 237 6.95 -11.54 -23.06
N GLU A 238 7.99 -10.71 -23.07
CA GLU A 238 9.20 -10.92 -23.91
C GLU A 238 9.94 -12.21 -23.55
N SER A 239 9.80 -12.68 -22.31
CA SER A 239 10.37 -13.97 -21.84
C SER A 239 9.46 -15.18 -22.08
N GLY A 240 8.32 -14.99 -22.79
CA GLY A 240 7.38 -16.06 -23.13
C GLY A 240 6.26 -16.28 -22.11
N PHE A 241 6.13 -15.42 -21.09
CA PHE A 241 5.10 -15.51 -20.05
C PHE A 241 4.26 -14.25 -20.00
N PRO A 242 2.99 -14.25 -20.47
CA PRO A 242 2.14 -13.05 -20.52
C PRO A 242 1.62 -12.69 -19.11
N LEU A 243 2.50 -12.12 -18.30
CA LEU A 243 2.20 -11.69 -16.93
C LEU A 243 2.40 -10.18 -16.79
N ILE A 244 1.35 -9.48 -16.37
CA ILE A 244 1.37 -8.07 -15.96
C ILE A 244 0.91 -8.02 -14.52
N ALA A 245 1.68 -7.38 -13.66
CA ALA A 245 1.35 -7.19 -12.25
C ALA A 245 2.04 -5.94 -11.71
N SER A 246 1.30 -5.19 -10.93
CA SER A 246 1.80 -4.00 -10.25
C SER A 246 1.36 -3.99 -8.79
N THR A 247 2.07 -3.25 -7.99
CA THR A 247 1.65 -2.88 -6.64
C THR A 247 1.44 -1.38 -6.56
N TRP A 248 0.49 -0.96 -5.77
CA TRP A 248 0.27 0.44 -5.40
C TRP A 248 0.56 0.63 -3.92
N VAL A 249 0.82 1.86 -3.52
CA VAL A 249 0.80 2.30 -2.12
C VAL A 249 -0.43 3.15 -1.92
N GLY A 250 -1.23 2.85 -0.90
CA GLY A 250 -2.44 3.56 -0.55
C GLY A 250 -2.42 4.04 0.89
N VAL A 251 -3.08 5.17 1.13
CA VAL A 251 -3.36 5.75 2.43
C VAL A 251 -4.83 5.54 2.74
N PHE A 252 -5.13 4.96 3.89
CA PHE A 252 -6.49 4.67 4.35
C PHE A 252 -6.70 5.22 5.75
N ALA A 253 -7.92 5.60 6.05
CA ALA A 253 -8.38 6.00 7.37
C ALA A 253 -9.37 4.98 7.94
N PRO A 254 -9.67 4.99 9.26
CA PRO A 254 -10.82 4.29 9.81
C PRO A 254 -12.13 4.73 9.13
N HIS A 255 -13.10 3.84 9.01
CA HIS A 255 -14.36 4.08 8.28
C HIS A 255 -15.09 5.36 8.69
N GLY A 256 -15.20 5.66 9.97
CA GLY A 256 -16.00 6.77 10.48
C GLY A 256 -15.37 8.17 10.35
N VAL A 257 -14.21 8.31 9.71
CA VAL A 257 -13.57 9.62 9.48
C VAL A 257 -14.45 10.48 8.56
N SER A 258 -14.68 11.73 8.92
CA SER A 258 -15.56 12.65 8.17
C SER A 258 -15.04 12.96 6.76
N ASP A 259 -15.96 13.29 5.84
CA ASP A 259 -15.61 13.68 4.46
C ASP A 259 -14.65 14.87 4.43
N SER A 260 -14.87 15.86 5.31
CA SER A 260 -14.02 17.05 5.38
C SER A 260 -12.57 16.72 5.71
N VAL A 261 -12.35 15.79 6.65
CA VAL A 261 -10.99 15.33 7.02
C VAL A 261 -10.37 14.49 5.90
N VAL A 262 -11.13 13.58 5.30
CA VAL A 262 -10.64 12.74 4.17
C VAL A 262 -10.25 13.64 2.99
N ASN A 263 -11.08 14.60 2.62
CA ASN A 263 -10.80 15.52 1.52
C ASN A 263 -9.57 16.39 1.83
N LYS A 264 -9.44 16.93 3.05
CA LYS A 264 -8.27 17.71 3.46
C LYS A 264 -6.97 16.88 3.38
N LEU A 265 -7.01 15.63 3.81
CA LEU A 265 -5.86 14.71 3.69
C LEU A 265 -5.55 14.40 2.22
N ASN A 266 -6.56 14.12 1.41
CA ASN A 266 -6.40 13.85 -0.03
C ASN A 266 -5.79 15.04 -0.76
N ASP A 267 -6.33 16.26 -0.54
CA ASP A 267 -5.81 17.50 -1.13
C ASP A 267 -4.36 17.75 -0.71
N ALA A 268 -4.02 17.53 0.56
CA ALA A 268 -2.67 17.66 1.05
C ALA A 268 -1.72 16.65 0.39
N ILE A 269 -2.13 15.38 0.24
CA ILE A 269 -1.36 14.35 -0.46
C ILE A 269 -1.18 14.74 -1.93
N ASN A 270 -2.24 15.10 -2.66
CA ASN A 270 -2.13 15.53 -4.06
C ASN A 270 -1.21 16.74 -4.22
N SER A 271 -1.26 17.68 -3.28
CA SER A 271 -0.35 18.83 -3.27
C SER A 271 1.11 18.42 -3.06
N VAL A 272 1.40 17.37 -2.25
CA VAL A 272 2.74 16.79 -2.13
C VAL A 272 3.20 16.16 -3.44
N LEU A 273 2.30 15.46 -4.16
CA LEU A 273 2.64 14.85 -5.45
C LEU A 273 3.01 15.90 -6.53
N ASN A 274 2.57 17.15 -6.38
CA ASN A 274 2.93 18.28 -7.23
C ASN A 274 4.16 19.06 -6.74
N ASP A 275 4.68 18.77 -5.54
CA ASP A 275 5.84 19.47 -4.99
C ASP A 275 7.12 19.03 -5.72
N PRO A 276 7.91 19.94 -6.33
CA PRO A 276 9.10 19.58 -7.10
C PRO A 276 10.15 18.81 -6.28
N GLY A 277 10.29 19.13 -4.98
CA GLY A 277 11.22 18.44 -4.09
C GLY A 277 10.75 17.01 -3.80
N ALA A 278 9.44 16.79 -3.60
CA ALA A 278 8.86 15.46 -3.44
C ALA A 278 8.96 14.66 -4.73
N GLN A 279 8.67 15.26 -5.89
CA GLN A 279 8.79 14.59 -7.20
C GLN A 279 10.20 14.07 -7.47
N SER A 280 11.24 14.85 -7.10
CA SER A 280 12.63 14.40 -7.19
C SER A 280 12.89 13.15 -6.33
N GLN A 281 12.33 13.11 -5.11
CA GLN A 281 12.47 11.94 -4.21
C GLN A 281 11.69 10.74 -4.74
N PHE A 282 10.45 10.93 -5.22
CA PHE A 282 9.67 9.85 -5.84
C PHE A 282 10.32 9.32 -7.12
N LYS A 283 10.96 10.17 -7.92
CA LYS A 283 11.75 9.74 -9.09
C LYS A 283 12.92 8.86 -8.66
N THR A 284 13.61 9.18 -7.57
CA THR A 284 14.68 8.33 -7.02
C THR A 284 14.15 6.95 -6.59
N LEU A 285 12.90 6.91 -6.10
CA LEU A 285 12.21 5.66 -5.79
C LEU A 285 11.68 4.94 -7.04
N GLN A 286 11.80 5.52 -8.22
CA GLN A 286 11.35 4.95 -9.52
C GLN A 286 9.89 4.48 -9.50
N THR A 287 9.05 5.29 -8.86
CA THR A 287 7.62 5.04 -8.75
C THR A 287 6.83 5.92 -9.72
N GLN A 288 5.70 5.43 -10.17
CA GLN A 288 4.74 6.23 -10.91
C GLN A 288 3.74 6.86 -9.94
N LEU A 289 3.52 8.17 -10.10
CA LEU A 289 2.61 8.93 -9.25
C LEU A 289 1.21 8.95 -9.85
N ARG A 290 0.22 8.91 -8.97
CA ARG A 290 -1.19 9.02 -9.35
C ARG A 290 -1.89 10.03 -8.46
N GLN A 291 -2.35 11.12 -9.06
CA GLN A 291 -3.27 12.05 -8.44
C GLN A 291 -4.71 11.58 -8.66
N SER A 292 -5.50 11.64 -7.63
CA SER A 292 -6.93 11.33 -7.69
C SER A 292 -7.63 11.94 -6.48
N ASP A 293 -8.90 12.25 -6.59
CA ASP A 293 -9.70 12.54 -5.41
C ASP A 293 -9.98 11.25 -4.60
N ALA A 294 -10.58 11.40 -3.43
CA ALA A 294 -10.86 10.27 -2.55
C ALA A 294 -11.94 9.32 -3.13
N VAL A 295 -12.85 9.83 -3.97
CA VAL A 295 -13.88 9.02 -4.64
C VAL A 295 -13.23 8.13 -5.69
N ASP A 296 -12.35 8.69 -6.52
CA ASP A 296 -11.57 7.93 -7.50
C ASP A 296 -10.65 6.91 -6.84
N ALA A 297 -10.03 7.25 -5.70
CA ALA A 297 -9.21 6.31 -4.94
C ALA A 297 -10.04 5.12 -4.43
N ALA A 298 -11.25 5.37 -3.93
CA ALA A 298 -12.18 4.33 -3.49
C ALA A 298 -12.66 3.46 -4.66
N ALA A 299 -13.05 4.07 -5.77
CA ALA A 299 -13.49 3.34 -6.97
C ALA A 299 -12.36 2.49 -7.56
N PHE A 300 -11.13 3.01 -7.57
CA PHE A 300 -9.95 2.22 -7.98
C PHE A 300 -9.74 1.03 -7.07
N PHE A 301 -9.76 1.21 -5.75
CA PHE A 301 -9.56 0.13 -4.78
C PHE A 301 -10.59 -1.00 -4.97
N GLN A 302 -11.86 -0.67 -5.15
CA GLN A 302 -12.92 -1.67 -5.38
C GLN A 302 -12.70 -2.46 -6.68
N ARG A 303 -12.30 -1.78 -7.77
CA ARG A 303 -11.97 -2.47 -9.03
C ARG A 303 -10.79 -3.41 -8.86
N ASP A 304 -9.76 -2.98 -8.13
CA ASP A 304 -8.57 -3.78 -7.87
C ASP A 304 -8.88 -5.02 -7.03
N VAL A 305 -9.71 -4.91 -5.99
CA VAL A 305 -10.24 -6.06 -5.23
C VAL A 305 -10.91 -7.09 -6.14
N ALA A 306 -11.77 -6.65 -7.06
CA ALA A 306 -12.45 -7.54 -7.99
C ALA A 306 -11.48 -8.23 -8.98
N GLN A 307 -10.49 -7.49 -9.47
CA GLN A 307 -9.47 -8.01 -10.39
C GLN A 307 -8.61 -9.10 -9.73
N TRP A 308 -8.10 -8.84 -8.52
CA TRP A 308 -7.30 -9.81 -7.78
C TRP A 308 -8.10 -11.05 -7.37
N LYS A 309 -9.38 -10.88 -7.05
CA LYS A 309 -10.29 -12.02 -6.78
C LYS A 309 -10.30 -13.01 -7.96
N THR A 310 -10.40 -12.51 -9.18
CA THR A 310 -10.38 -13.34 -10.39
C THR A 310 -9.07 -14.13 -10.52
N MET A 311 -7.92 -13.48 -10.32
CA MET A 311 -6.61 -14.13 -10.40
C MET A 311 -6.44 -15.19 -9.30
N ILE A 312 -6.74 -14.86 -8.05
CA ILE A 312 -6.60 -15.78 -6.90
C ILE A 312 -7.48 -17.02 -7.08
N THR A 313 -8.71 -16.83 -7.56
CA THR A 313 -9.61 -17.93 -7.84
C THR A 313 -9.05 -18.88 -8.91
N SER A 314 -8.45 -18.32 -9.97
CA SER A 314 -7.89 -19.13 -11.06
C SER A 314 -6.70 -20.02 -10.62
N ILE A 315 -5.92 -19.59 -9.64
CA ILE A 315 -4.78 -20.37 -9.12
C ILE A 315 -5.14 -21.29 -7.94
N GLY A 316 -6.39 -21.23 -7.47
CA GLY A 316 -6.87 -22.07 -6.38
C GLY A 316 -6.16 -21.81 -5.04
N LEU A 317 -5.71 -20.58 -4.77
CA LEU A 317 -5.06 -20.17 -3.52
C LEU A 317 -6.05 -19.64 -2.47
N MET A 318 -7.35 -19.82 -2.67
CA MET A 318 -8.31 -19.46 -1.61
C MET A 318 -8.07 -20.35 -0.39
N ASN A 319 -7.78 -19.77 0.76
CA ASN A 319 -7.76 -20.51 2.02
C ASN A 319 -9.17 -21.03 2.31
N LYS A 320 -9.26 -22.35 2.45
CA LYS A 320 -10.48 -23.03 2.90
C LYS A 320 -10.76 -22.72 4.35
#